data_a0af82118c1683fd9601433cbc59d43f
#
_entry.id   a0af82118c1683fd9601433cbc59d43f
#
_cell.length_a   1.000
_cell.length_b   1.000
_cell.length_c   1.000
_cell.angle_alpha   90.00
_cell.angle_beta   90.00
_cell.angle_gamma   90.00
#
_symmetry.space_group_name_H-M   'P 1'
#
loop_
_entity.id
_entity.type
_entity.pdbx_description
1 polymer ?
#
loop_
_entity_poly.entity_id
_entity_poly.type
_entity_poly.pdbx_seq_one_letter_code
_entity_poly.pdbx_strand_id
1 'polypeptide(L)'
;MIGTGIAISIPTGYFGGVFARSGLSTKEGLRPANCVGVVDSSYRGEIMVGLHNDSNETRIVTNGQRIAQLVILPCPAVELVEVDNLDNTTRNDGGFGSSGV
;
A
#
# COMPACT_ATOMS: atom_id res chain seq x y z
N MET A 1 -11.09 2.42 11.34
CA MET A 1 -10.39 1.12 11.35
C MET A 1 -11.39 -0.02 11.21
N ILE A 2 -11.20 -0.83 10.21
CA ILE A 2 -12.08 -1.97 9.92
C ILE A 2 -11.28 -3.26 10.09
N GLY A 3 -11.75 -4.17 10.95
CA GLY A 3 -11.14 -5.48 11.12
C GLY A 3 -11.58 -6.44 10.01
N THR A 4 -10.65 -7.26 9.53
CA THR A 4 -10.95 -8.26 8.50
C THR A 4 -11.24 -9.64 9.07
N GLY A 5 -10.89 -9.88 10.34
CA GLY A 5 -10.98 -11.19 10.94
C GLY A 5 -9.92 -12.18 10.47
N ILE A 6 -8.91 -11.69 9.72
CA ILE A 6 -7.89 -12.53 9.10
C ILE A 6 -6.52 -12.18 9.66
N ALA A 7 -5.74 -13.19 10.02
CA ALA A 7 -4.31 -13.08 10.29
C ALA A 7 -3.59 -14.05 9.35
N ILE A 8 -2.46 -13.65 8.82
CA ILE A 8 -1.72 -14.45 7.83
C ILE A 8 -0.24 -14.51 8.17
N SER A 9 0.42 -15.52 7.62
CA SER A 9 1.87 -15.68 7.71
C SER A 9 2.46 -15.48 6.31
N ILE A 10 3.05 -14.32 6.10
CA ILE A 10 3.70 -14.00 4.82
C ILE A 10 5.13 -14.53 4.84
N PRO A 11 5.58 -15.24 3.80
CA PRO A 11 6.94 -15.76 3.75
C PRO A 11 7.99 -14.65 3.82
N THR A 12 9.13 -14.95 4.44
CA THR A 12 10.29 -14.04 4.42
C THR A 12 10.71 -13.75 2.98
N GLY A 13 11.02 -12.49 2.69
CA GLY A 13 11.32 -12.05 1.33
C GLY A 13 10.11 -11.50 0.57
N TYR A 14 8.95 -11.47 1.24
CA TYR A 14 7.71 -10.90 0.69
C TYR A 14 7.07 -9.97 1.69
N PHE A 15 6.16 -9.14 1.21
CA PHE A 15 5.28 -8.35 2.07
C PHE A 15 3.87 -8.34 1.49
N GLY A 16 2.89 -8.01 2.32
CA GLY A 16 1.52 -7.83 1.88
C GLY A 16 1.22 -6.37 1.60
N GLY A 17 0.74 -6.05 0.42
CA GLY A 17 0.24 -4.73 0.09
C GLY A 17 -1.29 -4.71 0.18
N VAL A 18 -1.83 -3.80 0.99
CA VAL A 18 -3.27 -3.58 1.09
C VAL A 18 -3.62 -2.40 0.20
N PHE A 19 -4.24 -2.72 -0.93
CA PHE A 19 -4.56 -1.76 -1.97
C PHE A 19 -6.05 -1.43 -1.98
N ALA A 20 -6.38 -0.28 -2.58
CA ALA A 20 -7.76 0.10 -2.83
C ALA A 20 -8.41 -0.81 -3.86
N ARG A 21 -9.72 -0.95 -3.77
CA ARG A 21 -10.54 -1.52 -4.85
C ARG A 21 -10.96 -0.38 -5.77
N SER A 22 -10.75 -0.55 -7.07
CA SER A 22 -10.97 0.53 -8.05
C SER A 22 -12.39 1.10 -8.02
N GLY A 23 -13.40 0.25 -8.02
CA GLY A 23 -14.78 0.70 -8.01
C GLY A 23 -15.17 1.47 -6.74
N LEU A 24 -14.76 0.95 -5.59
CA LEU A 24 -15.07 1.58 -4.30
C LEU A 24 -14.33 2.92 -4.16
N SER A 25 -13.09 2.97 -4.60
CA SER A 25 -12.27 4.19 -4.54
C SER A 25 -12.78 5.26 -5.51
N THR A 26 -13.00 4.89 -6.78
CA THR A 26 -13.29 5.87 -7.81
C THR A 26 -14.76 6.32 -7.82
N LYS A 27 -15.68 5.45 -7.43
CA LYS A 27 -17.14 5.77 -7.47
C LYS A 27 -17.64 6.26 -6.13
N GLU A 28 -17.13 5.73 -5.02
CA GLU A 28 -17.65 6.04 -3.68
C GLU A 28 -16.66 6.82 -2.82
N GLY A 29 -15.42 6.94 -3.25
CA GLY A 29 -14.41 7.71 -2.54
C GLY A 29 -13.85 7.00 -1.31
N LEU A 30 -14.03 5.69 -1.17
CA LEU A 30 -13.50 4.93 -0.05
C LEU A 30 -12.20 4.22 -0.44
N ARG A 31 -11.16 4.45 0.30
CA ARG A 31 -9.84 3.86 0.07
C ARG A 31 -9.09 3.64 1.38
N PRO A 32 -8.05 2.79 1.39
CA PRO A 32 -7.17 2.73 2.54
C PRO A 32 -6.51 4.10 2.78
N ALA A 33 -6.51 4.54 4.04
CA ALA A 33 -6.03 5.87 4.41
C ALA A 33 -4.53 6.06 4.13
N ASN A 34 -3.75 4.99 4.26
CA ASN A 34 -2.31 5.00 3.97
C ASN A 34 -1.98 4.75 2.49
N CYS A 35 -2.99 4.68 1.62
CA CYS A 35 -2.93 4.51 0.17
C CYS A 35 -2.44 3.13 -0.26
N VAL A 36 -1.33 2.64 0.31
CA VAL A 36 -0.94 1.25 0.32
C VAL A 36 -0.57 0.89 1.75
N GLY A 37 -1.35 0.00 2.36
CA GLY A 37 -0.98 -0.57 3.66
C GLY A 37 0.10 -1.61 3.48
N VAL A 38 1.14 -1.57 4.30
CA VAL A 38 2.24 -2.53 4.23
C VAL A 38 2.11 -3.50 5.39
N VAL A 39 1.97 -4.78 5.06
CA VAL A 39 1.95 -5.88 6.03
C VAL A 39 3.29 -6.59 5.96
N ASP A 40 4.08 -6.44 6.99
CA ASP A 40 5.40 -7.05 7.08
C ASP A 40 5.32 -8.57 7.23
N SER A 41 6.35 -9.28 6.75
CA SER A 41 6.40 -10.74 6.84
C SER A 41 6.40 -11.26 8.28
N SER A 42 6.85 -10.45 9.23
CA SER A 42 6.86 -10.81 10.66
C SER A 42 5.54 -10.53 11.39
N TYR A 43 4.60 -9.84 10.74
CA TYR A 43 3.34 -9.50 11.38
C TYR A 43 2.41 -10.72 11.50
N ARG A 44 1.90 -10.95 12.70
CA ARG A 44 1.01 -12.09 13.00
C ARG A 44 -0.35 -11.66 13.54
N GLY A 45 -0.58 -10.36 13.62
CA GLY A 45 -1.85 -9.83 14.10
C GLY A 45 -2.93 -9.83 13.02
N GLU A 46 -4.11 -9.42 13.43
CA GLU A 46 -5.23 -9.24 12.50
C GLU A 46 -4.91 -8.14 11.48
N ILE A 47 -5.24 -8.39 10.21
CA ILE A 47 -5.14 -7.36 9.17
C ILE A 47 -6.31 -6.40 9.37
N MET A 48 -5.98 -5.15 9.63
CA MET A 48 -6.92 -4.05 9.81
C MET A 48 -6.78 -3.10 8.64
N VAL A 49 -7.90 -2.53 8.19
CA VAL A 49 -7.90 -1.53 7.12
C VAL A 49 -8.42 -0.21 7.69
N GLY A 50 -7.57 0.80 7.69
CA GLY A 50 -7.99 2.17 7.97
C GLY A 50 -8.58 2.78 6.71
N LEU A 51 -9.89 2.96 6.65
CA LEU A 51 -10.53 3.57 5.49
C LEU A 51 -10.60 5.09 5.64
N HIS A 52 -10.39 5.76 4.52
CA HIS A 52 -10.61 7.20 4.38
C HIS A 52 -11.73 7.44 3.38
N ASN A 53 -12.60 8.40 3.69
CA ASN A 53 -13.71 8.79 2.83
C ASN A 53 -13.38 10.14 2.17
N ASP A 54 -13.08 10.10 0.88
CA ASP A 54 -12.77 11.30 0.10
C ASP A 54 -14.03 12.01 -0.42
N SER A 55 -15.21 11.41 -0.23
CA SER A 55 -16.46 11.99 -0.72
C SER A 55 -17.06 12.97 0.28
N ASN A 56 -18.07 13.73 -0.15
CA ASN A 56 -18.85 14.62 0.69
C ASN A 56 -20.06 13.92 1.31
N GLU A 57 -20.20 12.63 1.12
CA GLU A 57 -21.36 11.87 1.58
C GLU A 57 -20.97 10.87 2.67
N THR A 58 -21.88 10.60 3.57
CA THR A 58 -21.72 9.51 4.52
C THR A 58 -21.74 8.19 3.76
N ARG A 59 -20.75 7.34 4.03
CA ARG A 59 -20.67 6.00 3.46
C ARG A 59 -20.85 4.97 4.55
N ILE A 60 -21.50 3.88 4.21
CA ILE A 60 -21.76 2.78 5.14
C ILE A 60 -21.01 1.55 4.63
N VAL A 61 -20.18 0.99 5.51
CA VAL A 61 -19.50 -0.29 5.25
C VAL A 61 -20.26 -1.38 5.97
N THR A 62 -20.77 -2.34 5.22
CA THR A 62 -21.53 -3.45 5.79
C THR A 62 -20.64 -4.64 6.09
N ASN A 63 -21.07 -5.49 7.01
CA ASN A 63 -20.35 -6.72 7.33
C ASN A 63 -20.20 -7.60 6.08
N GLY A 64 -19.01 -8.09 5.83
CA GLY A 64 -18.71 -8.93 4.66
C GLY A 64 -18.43 -8.14 3.39
N GLN A 65 -18.53 -6.82 3.41
CA GLN A 65 -18.23 -6.00 2.26
C GLN A 65 -16.74 -6.06 1.90
N ARG A 66 -16.45 -6.13 0.60
CA ARG A 66 -15.07 -6.07 0.09
C ARG A 66 -14.61 -4.62 0.04
N ILE A 67 -13.65 -4.27 0.90
CA ILE A 67 -13.21 -2.87 1.06
C ILE A 67 -11.80 -2.59 0.58
N ALA A 68 -11.00 -3.63 0.37
CA ALA A 68 -9.61 -3.53 -0.04
C ALA A 68 -9.20 -4.85 -0.70
N GLN A 69 -7.98 -4.92 -1.16
CA GLN A 69 -7.41 -6.15 -1.70
C GLN A 69 -5.97 -6.30 -1.22
N LEU A 70 -5.59 -7.55 -0.96
CA LEU A 70 -4.24 -7.87 -0.51
C LEU A 70 -3.47 -8.49 -1.66
N VAL A 71 -2.28 -7.97 -1.92
CA VAL A 71 -1.36 -8.50 -2.92
C VAL A 71 -0.06 -8.85 -2.22
N ILE A 72 0.46 -10.04 -2.46
CA ILE A 72 1.74 -10.48 -1.92
C ILE A 72 2.83 -10.14 -2.92
N LEU A 73 3.80 -9.35 -2.51
CA LEU A 73 4.84 -8.79 -3.36
C LEU A 73 6.22 -9.15 -2.85
N PRO A 74 7.20 -9.36 -3.74
CA PRO A 74 8.58 -9.56 -3.32
C PRO A 74 9.13 -8.33 -2.59
N CYS A 75 9.90 -8.58 -1.54
CA CYS A 75 10.60 -7.53 -0.77
C CYS A 75 12.06 -7.95 -0.62
N PRO A 76 12.94 -7.61 -1.58
CA PRO A 76 14.34 -7.95 -1.50
C PRO A 76 14.99 -7.32 -0.29
N ALA A 77 15.84 -8.09 0.40
CA ALA A 77 16.67 -7.54 1.45
C ALA A 77 17.76 -6.65 0.82
N VAL A 78 17.89 -5.44 1.33
CA VAL A 78 18.89 -4.49 0.83
C VAL A 78 19.76 -4.02 1.97
N GLU A 79 21.01 -3.73 1.66
CA GLU A 79 21.95 -3.10 2.58
C GLU A 79 22.17 -1.66 2.14
N LEU A 80 22.00 -0.72 3.08
CA LEU A 80 22.26 0.68 2.82
C LEU A 80 23.76 0.94 3.02
N VAL A 81 24.40 1.48 2.00
CA VAL A 81 25.82 1.83 2.02
C VAL A 81 25.94 3.32 1.81
N GLU A 82 26.53 4.00 2.80
CA GLU A 82 26.81 5.43 2.67
C GLU A 82 28.02 5.63 1.73
N VAL A 83 27.85 6.54 0.77
CA VAL A 83 28.89 6.90 -0.19
C VAL A 83 28.96 8.42 -0.33
N ASP A 84 30.10 8.94 -0.81
CA ASP A 84 30.22 10.38 -1.04
C ASP A 84 29.50 10.82 -2.32
N ASN A 85 29.48 9.98 -3.33
CA ASN A 85 28.81 10.25 -4.61
C ASN A 85 28.12 9.00 -5.12
N LEU A 86 27.01 9.19 -5.82
CA LEU A 86 26.35 8.12 -6.54
C LEU A 86 26.95 8.01 -7.96
N ASP A 87 26.79 6.82 -8.56
CA ASP A 87 27.15 6.62 -9.96
C ASP A 87 26.27 7.46 -10.88
N ASN A 88 26.80 7.78 -12.06
CA ASN A 88 26.09 8.58 -13.06
C ASN A 88 25.10 7.71 -13.84
N THR A 89 23.96 8.31 -14.16
CA THR A 89 22.99 7.75 -15.10
C THR A 89 22.61 8.79 -16.12
N THR A 90 21.89 8.41 -17.16
CA THR A 90 21.39 9.37 -18.15
C THR A 90 20.47 10.43 -17.53
N ARG A 91 19.70 10.04 -16.50
CA ARG A 91 18.77 10.95 -15.81
C ARG A 91 19.46 11.78 -14.73
N ASN A 92 20.43 11.20 -14.02
CA ASN A 92 21.06 11.77 -12.82
C ASN A 92 20.01 12.28 -11.81
N ASP A 93 20.03 13.56 -11.51
CA ASP A 93 19.13 14.18 -10.52
C ASP A 93 17.86 14.79 -11.14
N GLY A 94 17.61 14.54 -12.40
CA GLY A 94 16.41 15.04 -13.07
C GLY A 94 15.14 14.42 -12.48
N GLY A 95 14.21 15.26 -12.07
CA GLY A 95 12.93 14.85 -11.52
C GLY A 95 11.81 15.79 -11.98
N PHE A 96 10.60 15.52 -11.52
CA PHE A 96 9.45 16.41 -11.69
C PHE A 96 9.23 16.91 -13.14
N GLY A 97 9.15 15.96 -14.09
CA GLY A 97 8.90 16.28 -15.49
C GLY A 97 10.14 16.56 -16.30
N SER A 98 11.34 16.37 -15.77
CA SER A 98 12.60 16.58 -16.49
C SER A 98 12.75 15.68 -17.72
N SER A 99 12.01 14.57 -17.80
CA SER A 99 12.01 13.65 -18.95
C SER A 99 11.04 14.06 -20.05
N GLY A 100 10.46 15.25 -20.00
CA GLY A 100 9.71 15.83 -21.12
C GLY A 100 8.21 15.54 -21.14
N VAL A 101 7.59 15.37 -20.01
CA VAL A 101 6.15 15.19 -19.91
C VAL A 101 5.41 16.51 -19.83
#